data_29dff174581720ee281be1b1b4a45b50
#
_entry.id   29dff174581720ee281be1b1b4a45b50
#
_cell.length_a   1.000
_cell.length_b   1.000
_cell.length_c   1.000
_cell.angle_alpha   90.00
_cell.angle_beta   90.00
_cell.angle_gamma   90.00
#
_symmetry.space_group_name_H-M   'P 1'
#
loop_
_entity.id
_entity.type
_entity.pdbx_description
1 polymer ?
#
loop_
_entity_poly.entity_id
_entity_poly.type
_entity_poly.pdbx_seq_one_letter_code
_entity_poly.pdbx_strand_id
1 'polypeptide(L)'
;MHVLMIGHLTGKDYFELLPEEGMFIAKARAEGVVRDDFLKTDHTDPILILADTTAGEARERMASLPFIVHDIASFDYIELDLPPASFPVSK
;
A
#
# COMPACT_ATOMS: atom_id res chain seq x y z
N MET A 1 2.90 1.99 -14.71
CA MET A 1 3.08 2.83 -13.51
C MET A 1 2.59 2.08 -12.29
N HIS A 2 3.34 2.14 -11.24
CA HIS A 2 2.95 1.53 -9.97
C HIS A 2 2.80 2.63 -8.92
N VAL A 3 2.22 2.30 -7.80
CA VAL A 3 2.08 3.26 -6.70
C VAL A 3 2.62 2.63 -5.43
N LEU A 4 3.51 3.37 -4.77
CA LEU A 4 3.99 3.02 -3.45
C LEU A 4 3.09 3.69 -2.43
N MET A 5 2.50 2.90 -1.54
CA MET A 5 1.73 3.41 -0.42
C MET A 5 2.57 3.29 0.83
N ILE A 6 2.80 4.40 1.50
CA ILE A 6 3.52 4.40 2.77
C ILE A 6 2.54 4.78 3.87
N GLY A 7 2.32 3.86 4.79
CA GLY A 7 1.37 4.07 5.86
C GLY A 7 1.99 4.73 7.07
N HIS A 8 1.14 5.44 7.80
CA HIS A 8 1.52 6.10 9.05
C HIS A 8 0.44 5.79 10.07
N LEU A 9 0.77 5.01 11.09
CA LEU A 9 -0.18 4.65 12.13
C LEU A 9 -0.52 5.86 12.97
N THR A 10 -1.80 5.98 13.34
CA THR A 10 -2.29 7.14 14.09
C THR A 10 -2.17 6.97 15.60
N GLY A 11 -1.80 5.78 16.05
CA GLY A 11 -1.69 5.50 17.49
C GLY A 11 -2.92 4.83 18.09
N LYS A 12 -3.99 4.68 17.31
CA LYS A 12 -5.17 3.96 17.79
C LYS A 12 -4.91 2.47 17.85
N ASP A 13 -5.60 1.80 18.77
CA ASP A 13 -5.53 0.34 18.85
C ASP A 13 -6.17 -0.26 17.61
N TYR A 14 -5.47 -1.17 16.96
CA TYR A 14 -5.94 -1.78 15.71
C TYR A 14 -6.02 -3.29 15.77
N PHE A 15 -5.80 -3.87 16.92
CA PHE A 15 -5.68 -5.32 17.04
C PHE A 15 -6.91 -6.05 16.52
N GLU A 16 -8.10 -5.54 16.85
CA GLU A 16 -9.34 -6.18 16.42
C GLU A 16 -9.59 -6.07 14.92
N LEU A 17 -8.97 -5.12 14.25
CA LEU A 17 -9.14 -4.94 12.81
C LEU A 17 -8.14 -5.74 11.98
N LEU A 18 -7.14 -6.35 12.59
CA LEU A 18 -6.12 -7.09 11.85
C LEU A 18 -6.69 -8.18 10.94
N PRO A 19 -7.67 -8.98 11.36
CA PRO A 19 -8.23 -9.99 10.45
C PRO A 19 -8.89 -9.37 9.22
N GLU A 20 -9.67 -8.30 9.39
CA GLU A 20 -10.34 -7.64 8.28
C GLU A 20 -9.34 -6.98 7.34
N GLU A 21 -8.34 -6.33 7.91
CA GLU A 21 -7.28 -5.68 7.14
C GLU A 21 -6.53 -6.72 6.30
N GLY A 22 -6.14 -7.83 6.93
CA GLY A 22 -5.44 -8.90 6.25
C GLY A 22 -6.26 -9.52 5.13
N MET A 23 -7.55 -9.70 5.35
CA MET A 23 -8.45 -10.24 4.32
C MET A 23 -8.58 -9.30 3.13
N PHE A 24 -8.69 -8.00 3.39
CA PHE A 24 -8.77 -7.01 2.33
C PHE A 24 -7.52 -7.06 1.46
N ILE A 25 -6.35 -7.05 2.10
CA ILE A 25 -5.07 -7.06 1.37
C ILE A 25 -4.89 -8.37 0.62
N ALA A 26 -5.25 -9.50 1.23
CA ALA A 26 -5.15 -10.80 0.57
C ALA A 26 -6.03 -10.86 -0.68
N LYS A 27 -7.24 -10.31 -0.62
CA LYS A 27 -8.13 -10.27 -1.76
C LYS A 27 -7.57 -9.38 -2.85
N ALA A 28 -7.09 -8.19 -2.49
CA ALA A 28 -6.50 -7.26 -3.44
C ALA A 28 -5.26 -7.87 -4.10
N ARG A 29 -4.49 -8.64 -3.34
CA ARG A 29 -3.33 -9.34 -3.87
C ARG A 29 -3.75 -10.43 -4.86
N ALA A 30 -4.78 -11.18 -4.54
CA ALA A 30 -5.30 -12.22 -5.44
C ALA A 30 -5.85 -11.61 -6.73
N GLU A 31 -6.38 -10.41 -6.68
CA GLU A 31 -6.89 -9.69 -7.85
C GLU A 31 -5.80 -8.97 -8.64
N GLY A 32 -4.57 -9.01 -8.17
CA GLY A 32 -3.45 -8.35 -8.84
C GLY A 32 -3.34 -6.86 -8.58
N VAL A 33 -4.14 -6.32 -7.69
CA VAL A 33 -4.10 -4.89 -7.35
C VAL A 33 -2.91 -4.60 -6.45
N VAL A 34 -2.72 -5.40 -5.40
CA VAL A 34 -1.55 -5.30 -4.53
C VAL A 34 -0.49 -6.24 -5.05
N ARG A 35 0.66 -5.70 -5.44
CA ARG A 35 1.78 -6.49 -5.89
C ARG A 35 2.60 -7.03 -4.74
N ASP A 36 2.91 -6.16 -3.79
CA ASP A 36 3.73 -6.50 -2.64
C ASP A 36 3.25 -5.73 -1.42
N ASP A 37 3.46 -6.30 -0.24
CA ASP A 37 3.19 -5.62 1.01
C ASP A 37 4.30 -5.94 2.00
N PHE A 38 4.67 -4.92 2.77
CA PHE A 38 5.77 -4.99 3.71
C PHE A 38 5.43 -4.27 4.99
N LEU A 39 6.16 -4.58 6.05
CA LEU A 39 6.23 -3.74 7.24
C LEU A 39 7.64 -3.20 7.33
N LYS A 40 7.79 -2.03 7.91
CA LYS A 40 9.13 -1.53 8.23
C LYS A 40 9.78 -2.52 9.22
N THR A 41 11.09 -2.53 9.26
CA THR A 41 11.83 -3.49 10.09
C THR A 41 11.51 -3.38 11.58
N ASP A 42 10.99 -2.22 12.02
CA ASP A 42 10.54 -2.04 13.39
C ASP A 42 9.06 -2.47 13.56
N HIS A 43 8.46 -3.01 12.51
CA HIS A 43 7.07 -3.50 12.50
C HIS A 43 6.03 -2.42 12.79
N THR A 44 6.31 -1.17 12.43
CA THR A 44 5.39 -0.08 12.73
C THR A 44 4.48 0.30 11.58
N ASP A 45 5.03 0.65 10.43
CA ASP A 45 4.24 1.23 9.35
C ASP A 45 4.10 0.27 8.17
N PRO A 46 2.88 0.10 7.65
CA PRO A 46 2.69 -0.77 6.49
C PRO A 46 3.11 -0.07 5.20
N ILE A 47 3.67 -0.84 4.29
CA ILE A 47 4.09 -0.37 2.97
C ILE A 47 3.50 -1.30 1.94
N LEU A 48 2.81 -0.74 0.94
CA LEU A 48 2.19 -1.52 -0.13
C LEU A 48 2.68 -1.02 -1.48
N ILE A 49 2.82 -1.94 -2.42
CA ILE A 49 3.06 -1.58 -3.81
C ILE A 49 1.86 -2.05 -4.62
N LEU A 50 1.20 -1.10 -5.28
CA LEU A 50 0.05 -1.37 -6.14
C LEU A 50 0.51 -1.37 -7.58
N ALA A 51 0.05 -2.35 -8.35
CA ALA A 51 0.46 -2.52 -9.74
C ALA A 51 -0.47 -1.80 -10.69
N ASP A 52 0.12 -1.26 -11.76
CA ASP A 52 -0.61 -0.74 -12.92
C ASP A 52 -1.72 0.24 -12.55
N THR A 53 -1.38 1.26 -11.77
CA THR A 53 -2.37 2.21 -11.28
C THR A 53 -1.72 3.59 -11.10
N THR A 54 -2.56 4.60 -10.93
CA THR A 54 -2.13 5.96 -10.61
C THR A 54 -2.44 6.24 -9.15
N ALA A 55 -1.89 7.34 -8.61
CA ALA A 55 -2.14 7.72 -7.22
C ALA A 55 -3.64 7.95 -6.97
N GLY A 56 -4.34 8.58 -7.93
CA GLY A 56 -5.77 8.82 -7.79
C GLY A 56 -6.58 7.54 -7.76
N GLU A 57 -6.27 6.61 -8.68
CA GLU A 57 -6.94 5.31 -8.71
C GLU A 57 -6.63 4.49 -7.47
N ALA A 58 -5.38 4.55 -7.00
CA ALA A 58 -4.98 3.83 -5.81
C ALA A 58 -5.77 4.31 -4.59
N ARG A 59 -5.92 5.63 -4.44
CA ARG A 59 -6.73 6.18 -3.36
C ARG A 59 -8.15 5.66 -3.40
N GLU A 60 -8.76 5.64 -4.59
CA GLU A 60 -10.12 5.16 -4.73
C GLU A 60 -10.25 3.69 -4.41
N ARG A 61 -9.34 2.87 -4.93
CA ARG A 61 -9.39 1.43 -4.72
C ARG A 61 -9.17 1.05 -3.27
N MET A 62 -8.31 1.79 -2.58
CA MET A 62 -7.95 1.47 -1.21
C MET A 62 -8.78 2.22 -0.18
N ALA A 63 -9.75 3.04 -0.61
CA ALA A 63 -10.54 3.85 0.30
C ALA A 63 -11.32 3.03 1.32
N SER A 64 -11.65 1.78 1.00
CA SER A 64 -12.38 0.90 1.91
C SER A 64 -11.49 0.00 2.75
N LEU A 65 -10.17 0.20 2.67
CA LEU A 65 -9.24 -0.52 3.53
C LEU A 65 -9.61 -0.27 5.00
N PRO A 66 -9.79 -1.30 5.81
CA PRO A 66 -10.26 -1.09 7.19
C PRO A 66 -9.44 -0.09 8.00
N PHE A 67 -8.11 -0.13 7.85
CA PHE A 67 -7.26 0.83 8.55
C PHE A 67 -7.52 2.28 8.13
N ILE A 68 -7.92 2.50 6.89
CA ILE A 68 -8.26 3.84 6.42
C ILE A 68 -9.64 4.26 6.94
N VAL A 69 -10.62 3.36 6.81
CA VAL A 69 -12.01 3.65 7.24
C VAL A 69 -12.06 3.99 8.71
N HIS A 70 -11.30 3.28 9.53
CA HIS A 70 -11.31 3.46 10.98
C HIS A 70 -10.24 4.44 11.48
N ASP A 71 -9.57 5.12 10.57
CA ASP A 71 -8.54 6.11 10.92
C ASP A 71 -7.41 5.52 11.76
N ILE A 72 -7.06 4.29 11.48
CA ILE A 72 -5.92 3.61 12.12
C ILE A 72 -4.61 4.02 11.46
N ALA A 73 -4.66 4.25 10.14
CA ALA A 73 -3.50 4.65 9.37
C ALA A 73 -3.90 5.64 8.29
N SER A 74 -2.98 6.53 7.96
CA SER A 74 -3.07 7.35 6.75
C SER A 74 -1.95 6.90 5.83
N PHE A 75 -2.11 7.15 4.53
CA PHE A 75 -1.13 6.69 3.55
C PHE A 75 -0.73 7.81 2.62
N ASP A 76 0.56 7.87 2.31
CA ASP A 76 1.08 8.65 1.20
C ASP A 76 1.07 7.76 -0.04
N TYR A 77 0.76 8.34 -1.19
CA TYR A 77 0.69 7.61 -2.45
C TYR A 77 1.71 8.21 -3.40
N ILE A 78 2.74 7.45 -3.72
CA ILE A 78 3.85 7.91 -4.55
C ILE A 78 3.86 7.11 -5.84
N GLU A 79 3.72 7.78 -6.97
CA GLU A 79 3.74 7.11 -8.26
C GLU A 79 5.18 6.72 -8.62
N LEU A 80 5.33 5.50 -9.10
CA LEU A 80 6.61 4.93 -9.48
C LEU A 80 6.57 4.55 -10.94
N ASP A 81 7.64 4.85 -11.63
CA ASP A 81 7.80 4.48 -13.02
C ASP A 81 9.06 3.67 -13.18
N LEU A 82 9.12 2.90 -14.26
CA LEU A 82 10.35 2.19 -14.58
C LEU A 82 11.36 3.18 -15.11
N PRO A 83 12.65 2.97 -14.85
CA PRO A 83 13.67 3.82 -15.46
C PRO A 83 13.60 3.73 -16.97
N PRO A 84 13.94 4.79 -17.68
CA PRO A 84 14.03 4.72 -19.15
C PRO A 84 15.01 3.65 -19.58
N ALA A 85 14.77 3.07 -20.74
CA ALA A 85 15.64 2.03 -21.28
C ALA A 85 17.10 2.50 -21.42
N SER A 86 17.29 3.78 -21.70
CA SER A 86 18.63 4.34 -21.82
C SER A 86 19.27 4.65 -20.46
N PHE A 87 18.54 4.50 -19.37
CA PHE A 87 19.03 4.80 -18.05
C PHE A 87 20.07 3.76 -17.67
N PRO A 88 21.30 4.13 -17.36
CA PRO A 88 22.31 3.14 -17.07
C PRO A 88 21.97 2.43 -15.81
N VAL A 89 21.87 1.15 -15.95
CA VAL A 89 21.58 0.37 -14.85
C VAL A 89 22.84 -0.04 -14.33
N SER A 90 23.54 0.43 -13.89
CA SER A 90 24.66 0.03 -13.54
C SER A 90 25.00 -1.01 -13.09
N LYS A 91 25.65 -1.29 -13.21
CA LYS A 91 26.26 -2.22 -12.96
C LYS A 91 26.99 -2.25 -11.87
#